data_3c774e3183ef338f86b5e2bb7bff2fc6
#
_entry.id   3c774e3183ef338f86b5e2bb7bff2fc6
#
_cell.length_a   1.000
_cell.length_b   1.000
_cell.length_c   1.000
_cell.angle_alpha   90.00
_cell.angle_beta   90.00
_cell.angle_gamma   90.00
#
_symmetry.space_group_name_H-M   'P 1'
#
loop_
_entity.id
_entity.type
_entity.pdbx_description
1 polymer ?
#
loop_
_entity_poly.entity_id
_entity_poly.type
_entity_poly.pdbx_seq_one_letter_code
_entity_poly.pdbx_strand_id
1 'polypeptide(L)'
;DSEVAGNGPFPWMVLIVDENETPENYMLLCSRIAQTGTMVYIPSWQTSVEINDLISDLEEIQAWMYNANQSNEAVLGMFGSVDEAHWGLIGHGVGAVIATNGYINWLTLATNQTVQPPRAIVGLALEVEEVNEPLTIQAPAPNIGLFITGSADEVAPATEHVLPVLENVDGFAWQILHSLGANHYQYQDSSSFLEDFNDGDASLTQEEQLDHAMEHVLPYLDL
;
A
#
# COMPACT_ATOMS: atom_id res chain seq x y z
N ASP A 1 25.92 -0.08 1.02
CA ASP A 1 26.36 -1.48 1.06
C ASP A 1 25.46 -2.31 0.12
N SER A 2 26.06 -2.71 -1.01
CA SER A 2 25.38 -3.38 -2.14
C SER A 2 25.31 -4.91 -1.98
N GLU A 3 25.19 -5.43 -0.78
CA GLU A 3 25.28 -6.88 -0.52
C GLU A 3 23.94 -7.60 -0.35
N VAL A 4 22.80 -6.93 -0.45
CA VAL A 4 21.50 -7.58 -0.12
C VAL A 4 20.65 -7.92 -1.33
N ALA A 5 20.85 -7.31 -2.46
CA ALA A 5 20.09 -7.68 -3.64
C ALA A 5 20.68 -8.98 -4.23
N GLY A 6 20.04 -10.11 -3.98
CA GLY A 6 20.18 -11.30 -4.81
C GLY A 6 19.96 -10.94 -6.28
N ASN A 7 20.12 -11.90 -7.18
CA ASN A 7 19.96 -11.66 -8.63
C ASN A 7 18.48 -11.59 -9.08
N GLY A 8 17.51 -11.43 -8.14
CA GLY A 8 16.07 -11.50 -8.46
C GLY A 8 15.60 -12.93 -8.80
N PRO A 9 14.37 -13.12 -9.29
CA PRO A 9 13.36 -12.07 -9.39
C PRO A 9 12.86 -11.58 -8.02
N PHE A 10 12.54 -10.28 -7.92
CA PHE A 10 12.07 -9.65 -6.71
C PHE A 10 10.56 -9.41 -6.77
N PRO A 11 9.80 -9.66 -5.70
CA PRO A 11 8.43 -9.20 -5.58
C PRO A 11 8.39 -7.66 -5.61
N TRP A 12 7.23 -7.11 -5.88
CA TRP A 12 7.08 -5.67 -5.95
C TRP A 12 5.74 -5.19 -5.42
N MET A 13 5.71 -3.93 -5.00
CA MET A 13 4.51 -3.28 -4.49
C MET A 13 4.30 -1.91 -5.14
N VAL A 14 3.04 -1.53 -5.31
CA VAL A 14 2.63 -0.16 -5.62
C VAL A 14 2.29 0.50 -4.30
N LEU A 15 3.01 1.57 -3.95
CA LEU A 15 2.70 2.42 -2.80
C LEU A 15 1.85 3.59 -3.26
N ILE A 16 0.65 3.71 -2.72
CA ILE A 16 -0.27 4.82 -2.92
C ILE A 16 -0.17 5.74 -1.71
N VAL A 17 0.28 6.96 -1.96
CA VAL A 17 0.52 7.97 -0.91
C VAL A 17 -0.79 8.56 -0.40
N ASP A 18 -0.73 9.25 0.71
CA ASP A 18 -1.87 9.94 1.29
C ASP A 18 -2.29 11.18 0.48
N GLU A 19 -3.45 11.74 0.81
CA GLU A 19 -3.98 12.92 0.13
C GLU A 19 -3.03 14.11 0.27
N ASN A 20 -2.84 14.82 -0.85
CA ASN A 20 -1.96 15.98 -0.95
C ASN A 20 -0.47 15.70 -0.67
N GLU A 21 -0.09 14.44 -0.51
CA GLU A 21 1.28 14.02 -0.30
C GLU A 21 2.01 13.72 -1.61
N THR A 22 3.34 13.71 -1.53
CA THR A 22 4.20 13.41 -2.65
C THR A 22 5.05 12.16 -2.41
N PRO A 23 5.50 11.46 -3.46
CA PRO A 23 6.36 10.29 -3.33
C PRO A 23 7.63 10.55 -2.48
N GLU A 24 8.15 11.76 -2.50
CA GLU A 24 9.35 12.17 -1.76
C GLU A 24 9.17 12.05 -0.25
N ASN A 25 7.93 12.17 0.25
CA ASN A 25 7.61 12.07 1.68
C ASN A 25 7.53 10.62 2.19
N TYR A 26 7.81 9.62 1.34
CA TYR A 26 7.76 8.19 1.71
C TYR A 26 9.06 7.44 1.48
N MET A 27 10.19 8.14 1.33
CA MET A 27 11.46 7.52 0.96
C MET A 27 11.98 6.61 2.09
N LEU A 28 11.74 6.94 3.35
CA LEU A 28 12.14 6.09 4.48
C LEU A 28 11.34 4.78 4.48
N LEU A 29 10.02 4.84 4.34
CA LEU A 29 9.16 3.66 4.23
C LEU A 29 9.58 2.78 3.03
N CYS A 30 9.78 3.39 1.87
CA CYS A 30 10.25 2.69 0.68
C CYS A 30 11.61 2.03 0.88
N SER A 31 12.52 2.71 1.56
CA SER A 31 13.84 2.15 1.89
C SER A 31 13.72 0.94 2.80
N ARG A 32 12.82 0.96 3.78
CA ARG A 32 12.54 -0.19 4.67
C ARG A 32 11.99 -1.38 3.87
N ILE A 33 11.01 -1.15 2.99
CA ILE A 33 10.46 -2.20 2.13
C ILE A 33 11.55 -2.74 1.18
N ALA A 34 12.33 -1.87 0.56
CA ALA A 34 13.39 -2.29 -0.37
C ALA A 34 14.51 -3.11 0.30
N GLN A 35 14.81 -2.86 1.58
CA GLN A 35 15.77 -3.64 2.37
C GLN A 35 15.33 -5.11 2.55
N THR A 36 14.07 -5.42 2.35
CA THR A 36 13.54 -6.80 2.39
C THR A 36 13.71 -7.55 1.08
N GLY A 37 14.20 -6.87 0.04
CA GLY A 37 14.30 -7.43 -1.31
C GLY A 37 13.05 -7.22 -2.15
N THR A 38 12.15 -6.32 -1.74
CA THR A 38 10.93 -5.98 -2.47
C THR A 38 11.11 -4.65 -3.21
N MET A 39 10.76 -4.61 -4.50
CA MET A 39 10.73 -3.36 -5.24
C MET A 39 9.48 -2.54 -4.89
N VAL A 40 9.63 -1.22 -4.81
CA VAL A 40 8.52 -0.30 -4.57
C VAL A 40 8.38 0.64 -5.75
N TYR A 41 7.17 0.72 -6.29
CA TYR A 41 6.77 1.70 -7.27
C TYR A 41 5.80 2.69 -6.64
N ILE A 42 6.07 3.98 -6.76
CA ILE A 42 5.19 5.04 -6.25
C ILE A 42 4.69 5.84 -7.44
N PRO A 43 3.41 5.71 -7.81
CA PRO A 43 2.83 6.57 -8.84
C PRO A 43 2.62 7.97 -8.28
N SER A 44 2.80 8.98 -9.13
CA SER A 44 2.43 10.36 -8.81
C SER A 44 0.98 10.61 -9.20
N TRP A 45 0.05 9.97 -8.50
CA TRP A 45 -1.38 10.18 -8.72
C TRP A 45 -1.89 11.38 -7.91
N GLN A 46 -2.95 12.00 -8.43
CA GLN A 46 -3.79 12.87 -7.60
C GLN A 46 -4.84 12.01 -6.92
N THR A 47 -5.09 12.25 -5.66
CA THR A 47 -5.93 11.44 -4.76
C THR A 47 -7.42 11.34 -5.13
N SER A 48 -7.89 12.05 -6.14
CA SER A 48 -9.26 12.00 -6.66
C SER A 48 -9.41 11.11 -7.90
N VAL A 49 -8.82 9.91 -7.89
CA VAL A 49 -8.89 9.01 -9.05
C VAL A 49 -10.18 8.20 -8.99
N GLU A 50 -10.98 8.29 -10.04
CA GLU A 50 -12.14 7.41 -10.24
C GLU A 50 -11.70 5.94 -10.29
N ILE A 51 -12.48 5.02 -9.72
CA ILE A 51 -12.06 3.62 -9.58
C ILE A 51 -11.70 2.93 -10.91
N ASN A 52 -12.38 3.28 -12.01
CA ASN A 52 -12.05 2.72 -13.32
C ASN A 52 -10.70 3.22 -13.84
N ASP A 53 -10.38 4.49 -13.59
CA ASP A 53 -9.11 5.08 -13.98
C ASP A 53 -7.98 4.46 -13.14
N LEU A 54 -8.19 4.28 -11.83
CA LEU A 54 -7.26 3.58 -10.95
C LEU A 54 -6.93 2.17 -11.45
N ILE A 55 -7.94 1.38 -11.81
CA ILE A 55 -7.71 0.01 -12.32
C ILE A 55 -6.93 0.05 -13.64
N SER A 56 -7.27 0.99 -14.54
CA SER A 56 -6.55 1.18 -15.79
C SER A 56 -5.08 1.54 -15.55
N ASP A 57 -4.82 2.45 -14.63
CA ASP A 57 -3.47 2.87 -14.26
C ASP A 57 -2.66 1.73 -13.64
N LEU A 58 -3.28 0.92 -12.77
CA LEU A 58 -2.64 -0.27 -12.20
C LEU A 58 -2.32 -1.33 -13.28
N GLU A 59 -3.22 -1.52 -14.27
CA GLU A 59 -2.95 -2.39 -15.44
C GLU A 59 -1.77 -1.85 -16.26
N GLU A 60 -1.67 -0.53 -16.46
CA GLU A 60 -0.55 0.11 -17.16
C GLU A 60 0.77 -0.03 -16.40
N ILE A 61 0.76 0.17 -15.08
CA ILE A 61 1.94 -0.02 -14.21
C ILE A 61 2.43 -1.47 -14.31
N GLN A 62 1.52 -2.45 -14.20
CA GLN A 62 1.92 -3.85 -14.31
C GLN A 62 2.46 -4.19 -15.70
N ALA A 63 1.82 -3.69 -16.76
CA ALA A 63 2.31 -3.86 -18.13
C ALA A 63 3.68 -3.22 -18.33
N TRP A 64 3.93 -2.06 -17.72
CA TRP A 64 5.24 -1.41 -17.74
C TRP A 64 6.29 -2.25 -16.99
N MET A 65 5.97 -2.75 -15.80
CA MET A 65 6.87 -3.62 -15.02
C MET A 65 7.20 -4.90 -15.81
N TYR A 66 6.19 -5.52 -16.45
CA TYR A 66 6.40 -6.67 -17.32
C TYR A 66 7.35 -6.35 -18.48
N ASN A 67 7.10 -5.26 -19.20
CA ASN A 67 7.95 -4.86 -20.33
C ASN A 67 9.37 -4.51 -19.88
N ALA A 68 9.54 -3.84 -18.75
CA ALA A 68 10.83 -3.53 -18.16
C ALA A 68 11.60 -4.80 -17.81
N ASN A 69 10.92 -5.84 -17.35
CA ASN A 69 11.50 -7.13 -17.01
C ASN A 69 11.94 -7.92 -18.26
N GLN A 70 11.25 -7.76 -19.41
CA GLN A 70 11.52 -8.50 -20.64
C GLN A 70 12.53 -7.78 -21.56
N SER A 71 12.75 -6.49 -21.39
CA SER A 71 13.56 -5.67 -22.29
C SER A 71 14.95 -5.36 -21.71
N ASN A 72 15.98 -5.79 -22.44
CA ASN A 72 17.37 -5.41 -22.09
C ASN A 72 17.68 -3.92 -22.33
N GLU A 73 16.78 -3.19 -22.99
CA GLU A 73 16.82 -1.73 -23.15
C GLU A 73 16.14 -1.02 -21.97
N ALA A 74 15.53 -1.80 -21.09
CA ALA A 74 14.75 -1.27 -20.00
C ALA A 74 15.61 -0.54 -18.97
N VAL A 75 15.01 0.49 -18.53
CA VAL A 75 15.38 1.36 -17.43
C VAL A 75 16.01 0.57 -16.29
N LEU A 76 17.28 0.91 -15.98
CA LEU A 76 17.89 0.69 -14.67
C LEU A 76 18.14 -0.77 -14.22
N GLY A 77 18.37 -1.69 -15.14
CA GLY A 77 18.80 -3.05 -14.74
C GLY A 77 17.66 -3.93 -14.21
N MET A 78 16.42 -3.63 -14.57
CA MET A 78 15.26 -4.43 -14.18
C MET A 78 15.08 -5.74 -14.98
N PHE A 79 15.86 -5.92 -16.05
CA PHE A 79 15.79 -7.10 -16.89
C PHE A 79 15.98 -8.40 -16.10
N GLY A 80 14.97 -9.26 -16.11
CA GLY A 80 14.97 -10.52 -15.38
C GLY A 80 14.91 -10.38 -13.85
N SER A 81 14.67 -9.17 -13.34
CA SER A 81 14.72 -8.90 -11.90
C SER A 81 13.34 -8.80 -11.24
N VAL A 82 12.26 -8.68 -12.02
CA VAL A 82 10.89 -8.52 -11.51
C VAL A 82 10.19 -9.87 -11.41
N ASP A 83 9.64 -10.18 -10.26
CA ASP A 83 8.71 -11.30 -10.12
C ASP A 83 7.30 -10.83 -10.51
N GLU A 84 6.92 -11.15 -11.75
CA GLU A 84 5.66 -10.70 -12.35
C GLU A 84 4.42 -11.30 -11.67
N ALA A 85 4.60 -12.41 -10.97
CA ALA A 85 3.51 -13.13 -10.30
C ALA A 85 3.32 -12.71 -8.85
N HIS A 86 4.30 -12.02 -8.25
CA HIS A 86 4.27 -11.62 -6.84
C HIS A 86 4.29 -10.10 -6.72
N TRP A 87 3.10 -9.52 -6.69
CA TRP A 87 2.95 -8.10 -6.47
C TRP A 87 1.76 -7.79 -5.56
N GLY A 88 1.77 -6.61 -4.96
CA GLY A 88 0.74 -6.17 -4.04
C GLY A 88 0.56 -4.66 -4.04
N LEU A 89 -0.39 -4.22 -3.23
CA LEU A 89 -0.70 -2.82 -3.01
C LEU A 89 -0.40 -2.46 -1.55
N ILE A 90 0.15 -1.29 -1.33
CA ILE A 90 0.27 -0.69 -0.02
C ILE A 90 -0.22 0.75 -0.13
N GLY A 91 -0.97 1.23 0.85
CA GLY A 91 -1.44 2.61 0.88
C GLY A 91 -1.35 3.21 2.27
N HIS A 92 -1.27 4.53 2.34
CA HIS A 92 -1.29 5.31 3.56
C HIS A 92 -2.47 6.29 3.53
N GLY A 93 -3.16 6.49 4.66
CA GLY A 93 -4.27 7.41 4.78
C GLY A 93 -5.38 7.16 3.74
N VAL A 94 -5.75 8.17 2.97
CA VAL A 94 -6.66 8.06 1.82
C VAL A 94 -6.10 7.10 0.77
N GLY A 95 -4.77 7.06 0.57
CA GLY A 95 -4.11 6.10 -0.31
C GLY A 95 -4.38 4.65 0.07
N ALA A 96 -4.60 4.34 1.34
CA ALA A 96 -4.97 2.99 1.79
C ALA A 96 -6.41 2.62 1.36
N VAL A 97 -7.33 3.59 1.32
CA VAL A 97 -8.69 3.38 0.77
C VAL A 97 -8.61 3.12 -0.73
N ILE A 98 -7.82 3.92 -1.45
CA ILE A 98 -7.62 3.76 -2.90
C ILE A 98 -7.02 2.39 -3.20
N ALA A 99 -5.96 1.97 -2.47
CA ALA A 99 -5.35 0.65 -2.61
C ALA A 99 -6.37 -0.48 -2.36
N THR A 100 -7.19 -0.33 -1.32
CA THR A 100 -8.24 -1.29 -0.97
C THR A 100 -9.27 -1.40 -2.09
N ASN A 101 -9.75 -0.29 -2.60
CA ASN A 101 -10.68 -0.24 -3.71
C ASN A 101 -10.09 -0.86 -4.99
N GLY A 102 -8.85 -0.54 -5.32
CA GLY A 102 -8.14 -1.12 -6.45
C GLY A 102 -8.04 -2.64 -6.35
N TYR A 103 -7.63 -3.14 -5.19
CA TYR A 103 -7.51 -4.56 -4.93
C TYR A 103 -8.83 -5.31 -5.08
N ILE A 104 -9.88 -4.79 -4.49
CA ILE A 104 -11.20 -5.42 -4.45
C ILE A 104 -11.87 -5.42 -5.81
N ASN A 105 -11.77 -4.32 -6.53
CA ASN A 105 -12.42 -4.15 -7.83
C ASN A 105 -11.60 -4.72 -8.99
N TRP A 106 -10.34 -5.09 -8.76
CA TRP A 106 -9.46 -5.63 -9.79
C TRP A 106 -10.12 -6.73 -10.62
N LEU A 107 -10.66 -7.75 -9.96
CA LEU A 107 -11.24 -8.92 -10.63
C LEU A 107 -12.51 -8.61 -11.42
N THR A 108 -13.18 -7.52 -11.07
CA THR A 108 -14.42 -7.09 -11.74
C THR A 108 -14.16 -6.13 -12.89
N LEU A 109 -13.18 -5.25 -12.73
CA LEU A 109 -12.95 -4.12 -13.62
C LEU A 109 -11.72 -4.28 -14.51
N ALA A 110 -10.72 -5.11 -14.11
CA ALA A 110 -9.55 -5.33 -14.93
C ALA A 110 -9.94 -5.94 -16.29
N THR A 111 -9.53 -5.27 -17.35
CA THR A 111 -9.88 -5.64 -18.73
C THR A 111 -8.84 -6.56 -19.37
N ASN A 112 -7.59 -6.49 -18.89
CA ASN A 112 -6.49 -7.27 -19.38
C ASN A 112 -6.31 -8.57 -18.56
N GLN A 113 -6.90 -9.66 -19.02
CA GLN A 113 -6.84 -10.96 -18.36
C GLN A 113 -5.43 -11.60 -18.34
N THR A 114 -4.45 -10.99 -18.99
CA THR A 114 -3.05 -11.45 -18.90
C THR A 114 -2.33 -10.87 -17.69
N VAL A 115 -2.90 -9.84 -17.09
CA VAL A 115 -2.39 -9.15 -15.92
C VAL A 115 -2.84 -9.91 -14.66
N GLN A 116 -1.88 -10.27 -13.81
CA GLN A 116 -2.18 -10.99 -12.58
C GLN A 116 -2.79 -10.06 -11.53
N PRO A 117 -3.77 -10.50 -10.73
CA PRO A 117 -4.27 -9.69 -9.62
C PRO A 117 -3.18 -9.47 -8.57
N PRO A 118 -3.24 -8.34 -7.84
CA PRO A 118 -2.37 -8.17 -6.67
C PRO A 118 -2.64 -9.27 -5.65
N ARG A 119 -1.61 -9.79 -5.01
CA ARG A 119 -1.73 -10.90 -4.05
C ARG A 119 -2.07 -10.46 -2.65
N ALA A 120 -1.64 -9.27 -2.28
CA ALA A 120 -1.83 -8.73 -0.95
C ALA A 120 -2.12 -7.23 -0.99
N ILE A 121 -2.76 -6.77 0.07
CA ILE A 121 -2.92 -5.35 0.35
C ILE A 121 -2.46 -5.05 1.78
N VAL A 122 -1.78 -3.92 1.94
CA VAL A 122 -1.44 -3.34 3.23
C VAL A 122 -2.01 -1.92 3.29
N GLY A 123 -2.86 -1.67 4.28
CA GLY A 123 -3.35 -0.32 4.60
C GLY A 123 -2.68 0.21 5.86
N LEU A 124 -2.01 1.35 5.75
CA LEU A 124 -1.39 2.07 6.86
C LEU A 124 -2.28 3.26 7.21
N ALA A 125 -2.74 3.35 8.47
CA ALA A 125 -3.55 4.46 8.96
C ALA A 125 -4.70 4.82 7.99
N LEU A 126 -5.47 3.83 7.55
CA LEU A 126 -6.52 3.98 6.54
C LEU A 126 -7.51 5.07 6.97
N GLU A 127 -7.63 6.12 6.15
CA GLU A 127 -8.52 7.26 6.34
C GLU A 127 -9.65 7.25 5.31
N VAL A 128 -10.87 7.17 5.78
CA VAL A 128 -12.08 7.24 4.95
C VAL A 128 -12.63 8.65 5.04
N GLU A 129 -12.47 9.45 4.00
CA GLU A 129 -13.28 10.66 3.83
C GLU A 129 -14.72 10.24 3.55
N GLU A 130 -15.71 10.91 4.14
CA GLU A 130 -17.16 10.62 4.05
C GLU A 130 -17.55 9.63 2.93
N VAL A 131 -17.44 8.33 3.20
CA VAL A 131 -17.83 7.29 2.24
C VAL A 131 -19.34 7.25 2.20
N ASN A 132 -19.90 7.88 1.18
CA ASN A 132 -21.32 7.92 0.94
C ASN A 132 -21.91 6.57 0.50
N GLU A 133 -21.09 5.55 0.26
CA GLU A 133 -21.56 4.19 -0.07
C GLU A 133 -20.71 3.12 0.60
N PRO A 134 -21.31 2.15 1.31
CA PRO A 134 -20.55 1.02 1.84
C PRO A 134 -19.94 0.23 0.67
N LEU A 135 -18.64 0.02 0.72
CA LEU A 135 -17.93 -0.86 -0.20
C LEU A 135 -18.47 -2.29 -0.03
N THR A 136 -19.48 -2.66 -0.83
CA THR A 136 -19.95 -4.05 -0.86
C THR A 136 -18.99 -4.85 -1.71
N ILE A 137 -18.15 -5.64 -1.06
CA ILE A 137 -17.05 -6.35 -1.69
C ILE A 137 -17.36 -7.83 -1.72
N GLN A 138 -17.43 -8.40 -2.90
CA GLN A 138 -17.31 -9.82 -3.11
C GLN A 138 -15.92 -10.11 -3.69
N ALA A 139 -14.94 -10.33 -2.82
CA ALA A 139 -13.63 -10.76 -3.26
C ALA A 139 -13.60 -12.28 -3.40
N PRO A 140 -13.18 -12.86 -4.53
CA PRO A 140 -12.88 -14.28 -4.61
C PRO A 140 -11.62 -14.57 -3.81
N ALA A 141 -11.68 -15.56 -2.89
CA ALA A 141 -10.51 -16.03 -2.16
C ALA A 141 -9.45 -16.66 -3.09
N PRO A 142 -8.15 -16.63 -2.75
CA PRO A 142 -7.61 -16.33 -1.44
C PRO A 142 -6.85 -14.99 -1.42
N ASN A 143 -7.50 -13.95 -0.99
CA ASN A 143 -6.90 -12.62 -0.90
C ASN A 143 -6.68 -12.26 0.57
N ILE A 144 -5.54 -11.64 0.89
CA ILE A 144 -5.12 -11.34 2.24
C ILE A 144 -4.87 -9.84 2.37
N GLY A 145 -5.43 -9.23 3.41
CA GLY A 145 -5.21 -7.84 3.75
C GLY A 145 -4.68 -7.66 5.17
N LEU A 146 -3.77 -6.71 5.33
CA LEU A 146 -3.27 -6.24 6.61
C LEU A 146 -3.59 -4.75 6.73
N PHE A 147 -4.27 -4.36 7.81
CA PHE A 147 -4.53 -2.96 8.13
C PHE A 147 -3.82 -2.62 9.44
N ILE A 148 -2.93 -1.63 9.39
CA ILE A 148 -2.16 -1.16 10.55
C ILE A 148 -2.73 0.17 10.97
N THR A 149 -3.14 0.26 12.24
CA THR A 149 -3.74 1.45 12.84
C THR A 149 -2.94 1.88 14.06
N GLY A 150 -2.98 3.16 14.40
CA GLY A 150 -2.32 3.70 15.57
C GLY A 150 -3.28 3.95 16.75
N SER A 151 -2.83 3.74 17.97
CA SER A 151 -3.64 4.11 19.14
C SER A 151 -3.61 5.61 19.45
N ALA A 152 -2.66 6.34 18.88
CA ALA A 152 -2.54 7.80 18.95
C ALA A 152 -2.95 8.47 17.62
N ASP A 153 -3.51 7.71 16.66
CA ASP A 153 -4.03 8.24 15.42
C ASP A 153 -5.39 8.90 15.66
N GLU A 154 -5.37 10.23 15.74
CA GLU A 154 -6.57 11.06 15.89
C GLU A 154 -7.14 11.54 14.54
N VAL A 155 -6.39 11.38 13.45
CA VAL A 155 -6.82 11.67 12.07
C VAL A 155 -7.73 10.57 11.58
N ALA A 156 -7.30 9.30 11.70
CA ALA A 156 -8.02 8.14 11.23
C ALA A 156 -8.21 7.07 12.33
N PRO A 157 -8.98 7.36 13.40
CA PRO A 157 -9.25 6.38 14.44
C PRO A 157 -9.82 5.09 13.86
N ALA A 158 -9.25 3.95 14.23
CA ALA A 158 -9.61 2.64 13.66
C ALA A 158 -11.11 2.32 13.74
N THR A 159 -11.79 2.77 14.80
CA THR A 159 -13.23 2.56 15.01
C THR A 159 -14.11 3.33 14.04
N GLU A 160 -13.60 4.42 13.50
CA GLU A 160 -14.34 5.31 12.60
C GLU A 160 -14.00 5.07 11.14
N HIS A 161 -12.76 4.64 10.86
CA HIS A 161 -12.25 4.51 9.49
C HIS A 161 -12.04 3.06 9.04
N VAL A 162 -11.37 2.22 9.84
CA VAL A 162 -11.01 0.87 9.41
C VAL A 162 -12.14 -0.14 9.64
N LEU A 163 -12.72 -0.17 10.86
CA LEU A 163 -13.74 -1.16 11.18
C LEU A 163 -14.98 -1.08 10.28
N PRO A 164 -15.54 0.11 9.96
CA PRO A 164 -16.68 0.20 9.05
C PRO A 164 -16.39 -0.31 7.63
N VAL A 165 -15.15 -0.14 7.14
CA VAL A 165 -14.73 -0.69 5.85
C VAL A 165 -14.74 -2.21 5.91
N LEU A 166 -14.13 -2.80 6.94
CA LEU A 166 -13.96 -4.25 7.06
C LEU A 166 -15.27 -4.98 7.36
N GLU A 167 -16.23 -4.34 8.04
CA GLU A 167 -17.56 -4.90 8.28
C GLU A 167 -18.37 -5.10 6.99
N ASN A 168 -18.01 -4.37 5.93
CA ASN A 168 -18.69 -4.44 4.62
C ASN A 168 -17.95 -5.32 3.60
N VAL A 169 -16.84 -5.97 3.99
CA VAL A 169 -16.03 -6.81 3.10
C VAL A 169 -16.30 -8.29 3.36
N ASP A 170 -17.03 -8.94 2.45
CA ASP A 170 -17.28 -10.37 2.50
C ASP A 170 -16.27 -11.16 1.66
N GLY A 171 -15.84 -12.33 2.16
CA GLY A 171 -15.02 -13.28 1.40
C GLY A 171 -13.52 -12.96 1.35
N PHE A 172 -13.07 -12.07 2.22
CA PHE A 172 -11.69 -11.61 2.29
C PHE A 172 -11.07 -11.93 3.66
N ALA A 173 -9.86 -12.48 3.67
CA ALA A 173 -9.11 -12.69 4.91
C ALA A 173 -8.31 -11.43 5.24
N TRP A 174 -8.64 -10.77 6.34
CA TRP A 174 -7.97 -9.55 6.78
C TRP A 174 -7.47 -9.66 8.22
N GLN A 175 -6.44 -8.92 8.52
CA GLN A 175 -5.91 -8.73 9.87
C GLN A 175 -5.84 -7.24 10.18
N ILE A 176 -6.12 -6.88 11.42
CA ILE A 176 -5.86 -5.54 11.95
C ILE A 176 -4.73 -5.66 12.95
N LEU A 177 -3.71 -4.84 12.77
CA LEU A 177 -2.68 -4.57 13.76
C LEU A 177 -2.96 -3.19 14.38
N HIS A 178 -3.28 -3.15 15.67
CA HIS A 178 -3.43 -1.90 16.41
C HIS A 178 -2.16 -1.61 17.18
N SER A 179 -1.35 -0.68 16.64
CA SER A 179 -0.04 -0.33 17.19
C SER A 179 -0.16 0.67 18.32
N LEU A 180 0.24 0.28 19.52
CA LEU A 180 0.18 1.16 20.69
C LEU A 180 1.21 2.29 20.57
N GLY A 181 0.75 3.53 20.63
CA GLY A 181 1.59 4.73 20.56
C GLY A 181 1.97 5.17 19.15
N ALA A 182 1.50 4.47 18.12
CA ALA A 182 1.62 4.92 16.75
C ALA A 182 0.56 5.99 16.42
N ASN A 183 0.90 6.93 15.57
CA ASN A 183 0.02 7.96 15.05
C ASN A 183 -0.08 7.93 13.51
N HIS A 184 -0.79 8.89 12.91
CA HIS A 184 -1.06 8.92 11.47
C HIS A 184 0.20 9.23 10.65
N TYR A 185 0.83 10.37 10.91
CA TYR A 185 1.82 10.95 10.01
C TYR A 185 3.24 10.36 10.13
N GLN A 186 3.54 9.51 11.10
CA GLN A 186 4.86 8.89 11.23
C GLN A 186 5.17 7.80 10.18
N TYR A 187 4.25 7.53 9.25
CA TYR A 187 4.56 6.75 8.04
C TYR A 187 5.21 7.59 6.93
N GLN A 188 5.16 8.91 7.05
CA GLN A 188 5.79 9.88 6.14
C GLN A 188 7.18 10.31 6.65
N ASP A 189 8.04 10.80 5.77
CA ASP A 189 9.38 11.28 6.13
C ASP A 189 9.34 12.61 6.89
N SER A 190 8.30 13.40 6.65
CA SER A 190 8.06 14.68 7.34
C SER A 190 6.58 15.00 7.36
N SER A 191 6.14 15.61 8.43
CA SER A 191 4.81 16.20 8.60
C SER A 191 4.91 17.71 8.68
N SER A 192 3.84 18.40 8.33
CA SER A 192 3.73 19.84 8.56
C SER A 192 3.31 20.12 10.02
N PHE A 193 3.53 21.34 10.48
CA PHE A 193 3.07 21.76 11.83
C PHE A 193 1.55 21.59 12.04
N LEU A 194 0.75 21.75 10.97
CA LEU A 194 -0.71 21.58 11.07
C LEU A 194 -1.11 20.12 11.15
N GLU A 195 -0.41 19.25 10.46
CA GLU A 195 -0.59 17.80 10.53
C GLU A 195 -0.24 17.29 11.92
N ASP A 196 0.94 17.64 12.45
CA ASP A 196 1.35 17.30 13.81
C ASP A 196 0.36 17.82 14.87
N PHE A 197 -0.27 18.98 14.62
CA PHE A 197 -1.24 19.55 15.56
C PHE A 197 -2.60 18.84 15.52
N ASN A 198 -2.96 18.24 14.38
CA ASN A 198 -4.24 17.56 14.19
C ASN A 198 -4.18 16.06 14.51
N ASP A 199 -2.99 15.52 14.73
CA ASP A 199 -2.77 14.12 15.09
C ASP A 199 -2.48 13.97 16.57
N GLY A 200 -2.65 12.78 17.11
CA GLY A 200 -2.36 12.50 18.51
C GLY A 200 -0.86 12.39 18.81
N ASP A 201 -0.51 12.66 20.05
CA ASP A 201 0.87 12.56 20.54
C ASP A 201 1.37 11.11 20.46
N ALA A 202 2.20 10.80 19.48
CA ALA A 202 2.82 9.50 19.36
C ALA A 202 3.77 9.23 20.54
N SER A 203 3.74 8.01 21.07
CA SER A 203 4.75 7.56 22.04
C SER A 203 5.86 6.71 21.41
N LEU A 204 5.68 6.30 20.15
CA LEU A 204 6.72 5.72 19.31
C LEU A 204 7.46 6.82 18.55
N THR A 205 8.74 6.62 18.31
CA THR A 205 9.45 7.39 17.29
C THR A 205 9.05 6.89 15.90
N GLN A 206 9.26 7.70 14.89
CA GLN A 206 9.02 7.31 13.49
C GLN A 206 9.73 5.99 13.12
N GLU A 207 11.00 5.83 13.53
CA GLU A 207 11.74 4.61 13.27
C GLU A 207 11.11 3.39 13.94
N GLU A 208 10.70 3.52 15.21
CA GLU A 208 10.03 2.43 15.95
C GLU A 208 8.68 2.08 15.32
N GLN A 209 7.90 3.06 14.87
CA GLN A 209 6.63 2.83 14.19
C GLN A 209 6.83 2.10 12.87
N LEU A 210 7.79 2.54 12.05
CA LEU A 210 8.11 1.89 10.77
C LEU A 210 8.65 0.48 10.97
N ASP A 211 9.55 0.26 11.93
CA ASP A 211 10.10 -1.05 12.23
C ASP A 211 8.99 -2.01 12.70
N HIS A 212 8.11 -1.54 13.58
CA HIS A 212 6.96 -2.33 14.03
C HIS A 212 6.00 -2.67 12.89
N ALA A 213 5.70 -1.71 12.01
CA ALA A 213 4.89 -1.97 10.83
C ALA A 213 5.54 -3.02 9.92
N MET A 214 6.85 -2.90 9.65
CA MET A 214 7.58 -3.81 8.78
C MET A 214 7.63 -5.24 9.30
N GLU A 215 7.74 -5.47 10.61
CA GLU A 215 7.67 -6.81 11.21
C GLU A 215 6.39 -7.57 10.80
N HIS A 216 5.29 -6.84 10.59
CA HIS A 216 4.00 -7.42 10.22
C HIS A 216 3.72 -7.39 8.72
N VAL A 217 4.30 -6.45 7.99
CA VAL A 217 4.17 -6.34 6.52
C VAL A 217 4.96 -7.43 5.81
N LEU A 218 6.16 -7.79 6.32
CA LEU A 218 7.06 -8.76 5.69
C LEU A 218 6.39 -10.08 5.28
N PRO A 219 5.55 -10.74 6.11
CA PRO A 219 4.88 -11.97 5.70
C PRO A 219 3.94 -11.81 4.49
N TYR A 220 3.50 -10.59 4.21
CA TYR A 220 2.64 -10.29 3.06
C TYR A 220 3.43 -9.99 1.78
N LEU A 221 4.74 -9.69 1.92
CA LEU A 221 5.63 -9.47 0.78
C LEU A 221 6.14 -10.79 0.18
N ASP A 222 6.17 -11.86 0.98
CA ASP A 222 6.63 -13.19 0.56
C ASP A 222 5.52 -14.06 -0.07
N LEU A 223 4.31 -13.52 -0.23
CA LEU A 223 3.14 -14.22 -0.78
C LEU A 223 3.05 -14.06 -2.29
#